data_86504cac139c95ba71b51169a754c9a7
#
_entry.id   86504cac139c95ba71b51169a754c9a7
#
_cell.length_a   1.000
_cell.length_b   1.000
_cell.length_c   1.000
_cell.angle_alpha   90.00
_cell.angle_beta   90.00
_cell.angle_gamma   90.00
#
_symmetry.space_group_name_H-M   'P 1'
#
loop_
_entity.id
_entity.type
_entity.pdbx_description
1 polymer ?
#
loop_
_entity_poly.entity_id
_entity_poly.type
_entity_poly.pdbx_seq_one_letter_code
_entity_poly.pdbx_strand_id
1 'polypeptide(L)'
;MPPGGEERREPVKTPKTVAVGVALTAASLALAPSAAAGMLIGNYEVETTRDPGHSWIWNVRKCQVEAPDCVHVNAQPRPNGQAEPWNADAHLANGRYTLVIDIPDGVRCTVYFLPSHDVWTWDAVTLAGSVDSSFDAGCGGAPGGTVSYPFMLQRY
;
A
#
# COMPACT_ATOMS: atom_id res chain seq x y z
N MET A 1 -85.09 59.50 -16.40
CA MET A 1 -84.31 58.92 -17.54
C MET A 1 -82.93 59.45 -17.49
N PRO A 2 -81.99 58.73 -17.10
CA PRO A 2 -80.66 59.05 -17.47
C PRO A 2 -79.94 57.82 -18.01
N PRO A 3 -78.87 58.05 -18.71
CA PRO A 3 -78.18 57.07 -19.60
C PRO A 3 -77.13 56.27 -18.90
N GLY A 4 -76.86 55.13 -19.53
CA GLY A 4 -75.95 54.15 -19.06
C GLY A 4 -74.48 54.57 -19.08
N GLY A 5 -73.76 54.17 -18.06
CA GLY A 5 -72.30 54.25 -17.97
C GLY A 5 -71.71 53.02 -18.56
N GLU A 6 -70.92 53.26 -19.63
CA GLU A 6 -70.18 52.31 -20.29
C GLU A 6 -68.83 52.04 -19.50
N GLU A 7 -68.77 50.87 -18.89
CA GLU A 7 -67.65 50.43 -18.11
C GLU A 7 -66.56 49.91 -19.06
N ARG A 8 -65.50 50.70 -19.25
CA ARG A 8 -64.36 50.42 -20.05
C ARG A 8 -63.47 49.44 -19.30
N ARG A 9 -63.49 48.15 -19.70
CA ARG A 9 -62.61 47.15 -19.19
C ARG A 9 -61.20 47.37 -19.71
N GLU A 10 -60.29 47.69 -18.80
CA GLU A 10 -58.83 47.70 -19.09
C GLU A 10 -58.29 46.27 -19.30
N PRO A 11 -57.38 46.07 -20.25
CA PRO A 11 -56.80 44.74 -20.48
C PRO A 11 -55.79 44.42 -19.37
N VAL A 12 -56.01 43.29 -18.72
CA VAL A 12 -55.12 42.70 -17.71
C VAL A 12 -53.76 42.37 -18.41
N LYS A 13 -52.70 43.05 -18.01
CA LYS A 13 -51.32 42.71 -18.40
C LYS A 13 -50.89 41.45 -17.67
N THR A 14 -50.76 40.35 -18.39
CA THR A 14 -50.16 39.11 -17.92
C THR A 14 -48.70 39.32 -17.57
N PRO A 15 -48.22 38.95 -16.37
CA PRO A 15 -46.79 39.02 -16.07
C PRO A 15 -46.06 37.92 -16.83
N LYS A 16 -45.01 38.34 -17.57
CA LYS A 16 -44.06 37.43 -18.19
C LYS A 16 -43.27 36.71 -17.10
N THR A 17 -43.57 35.45 -16.92
CA THR A 17 -42.76 34.56 -16.06
C THR A 17 -41.40 34.40 -16.69
N VAL A 18 -40.37 34.99 -16.08
CA VAL A 18 -38.96 34.75 -16.39
C VAL A 18 -38.60 33.45 -15.71
N ALA A 19 -38.49 32.39 -16.50
CA ALA A 19 -37.91 31.12 -16.02
C ALA A 19 -36.39 31.28 -15.81
N VAL A 20 -35.99 31.43 -14.56
CA VAL A 20 -34.60 31.37 -14.16
C VAL A 20 -34.16 29.90 -14.20
N GLY A 21 -33.50 29.52 -15.28
CA GLY A 21 -32.86 28.21 -15.39
C GLY A 21 -31.68 28.14 -14.42
N VAL A 22 -31.80 27.41 -13.33
CA VAL A 22 -30.68 27.06 -12.46
C VAL A 22 -29.85 25.99 -13.19
N ALA A 23 -28.75 26.40 -13.81
CA ALA A 23 -27.75 25.50 -14.33
C ALA A 23 -27.03 24.84 -13.13
N LEU A 24 -27.37 23.61 -12.82
CA LEU A 24 -26.61 22.75 -11.92
C LEU A 24 -25.30 22.37 -12.62
N THR A 25 -24.24 23.14 -12.38
CA THR A 25 -22.87 22.72 -12.69
C THR A 25 -22.51 21.61 -11.72
N ALA A 26 -22.61 20.34 -12.15
CA ALA A 26 -22.02 19.22 -11.46
C ALA A 26 -20.49 19.41 -11.47
N ALA A 27 -19.96 19.93 -10.36
CA ALA A 27 -18.52 19.93 -10.10
C ALA A 27 -18.11 18.48 -9.92
N SER A 28 -17.56 17.87 -10.97
CA SER A 28 -16.85 16.59 -10.90
C SER A 28 -15.61 16.84 -10.04
N LEU A 29 -15.69 16.53 -8.74
CA LEU A 29 -14.54 16.35 -7.89
C LEU A 29 -13.78 15.15 -8.46
N ALA A 30 -12.85 15.40 -9.38
CA ALA A 30 -11.84 14.43 -9.75
C ALA A 30 -11.08 14.15 -8.44
N LEU A 31 -11.33 12.99 -7.84
CA LEU A 31 -10.48 12.42 -6.81
C LEU A 31 -9.13 12.18 -7.48
N ALA A 32 -8.25 13.17 -7.39
CA ALA A 32 -6.86 12.97 -7.74
C ALA A 32 -6.38 11.78 -6.90
N PRO A 33 -5.77 10.75 -7.50
CA PRO A 33 -5.19 9.68 -6.72
C PRO A 33 -4.23 10.34 -5.74
N SER A 34 -4.50 10.19 -4.43
CA SER A 34 -3.57 10.63 -3.40
C SER A 34 -2.25 9.95 -3.73
N ALA A 35 -1.20 10.74 -3.98
CA ALA A 35 0.15 10.20 -4.09
C ALA A 35 0.35 9.35 -2.84
N ALA A 36 0.48 8.03 -3.02
CA ALA A 36 0.66 7.13 -1.90
C ALA A 36 1.91 7.59 -1.16
N ALA A 37 1.75 8.04 0.08
CA ALA A 37 2.87 8.44 0.89
C ALA A 37 3.73 7.19 1.08
N GLY A 38 4.97 7.22 0.61
CA GLY A 38 5.93 6.15 0.83
C GLY A 38 6.26 6.01 2.30
N MET A 39 6.75 4.85 2.72
CA MET A 39 7.22 4.65 4.09
C MET A 39 8.38 5.59 4.43
N LEU A 40 8.48 5.97 5.68
CA LEU A 40 9.57 6.84 6.14
C LEU A 40 10.89 6.07 6.19
N ILE A 41 11.98 6.74 5.83
CA ILE A 41 13.34 6.22 6.02
C ILE A 41 13.63 6.06 7.51
N GLY A 42 14.31 4.99 7.90
CA GLY A 42 14.65 4.72 9.30
C GLY A 42 14.84 3.25 9.59
N ASN A 43 14.83 2.92 10.86
CA ASN A 43 14.94 1.54 11.34
C ASN A 43 13.56 1.00 11.68
N TYR A 44 13.37 -0.26 11.35
CA TYR A 44 12.13 -0.99 11.62
C TYR A 44 12.46 -2.36 12.20
N GLU A 45 11.75 -2.75 13.23
CA GLU A 45 11.72 -4.14 13.68
C GLU A 45 10.66 -4.90 12.90
N VAL A 46 10.99 -6.10 12.44
CA VAL A 46 10.07 -6.98 11.71
C VAL A 46 9.50 -7.98 12.69
N GLU A 47 8.23 -7.86 12.98
CA GLU A 47 7.50 -8.81 13.80
C GLU A 47 6.84 -9.85 12.89
N THR A 48 7.25 -11.11 12.99
CA THR A 48 6.71 -12.22 12.18
C THR A 48 6.71 -13.53 12.97
N THR A 49 5.82 -14.44 12.60
CA THR A 49 5.78 -15.80 13.11
C THR A 49 6.72 -16.76 12.37
N ARG A 50 7.39 -16.30 11.29
CA ARG A 50 8.32 -17.13 10.50
C ARG A 50 9.47 -17.70 11.34
N ASP A 51 10.04 -16.84 12.19
CA ASP A 51 11.24 -17.16 12.98
C ASP A 51 10.94 -16.95 14.48
N PRO A 52 10.24 -17.88 15.15
CA PRO A 52 9.87 -17.73 16.55
C PRO A 52 11.09 -17.50 17.45
N GLY A 53 11.04 -16.47 18.30
CA GLY A 53 12.14 -16.10 19.19
C GLY A 53 13.27 -15.30 18.52
N HIS A 54 13.13 -14.96 17.25
CA HIS A 54 14.05 -14.13 16.49
C HIS A 54 13.30 -12.96 15.86
N SER A 55 14.01 -11.86 15.62
CA SER A 55 13.48 -10.71 14.88
C SER A 55 14.50 -10.21 13.86
N TRP A 56 14.03 -9.37 12.96
CA TRP A 56 14.87 -8.72 11.97
C TRP A 56 14.80 -7.22 12.18
N ILE A 57 15.92 -6.54 12.01
CA ILE A 57 15.97 -5.10 11.92
C ILE A 57 16.19 -4.72 10.47
N TRP A 58 15.27 -3.98 9.90
CA TRP A 58 15.40 -3.38 8.60
C TRP A 58 15.88 -1.93 8.73
N ASN A 59 17.06 -1.64 8.19
CA ASN A 59 17.49 -0.27 7.96
C ASN A 59 17.04 0.14 6.56
N VAL A 60 16.02 1.00 6.50
CA VAL A 60 15.39 1.47 5.27
C VAL A 60 15.99 2.79 4.85
N ARG A 61 16.47 2.87 3.62
CA ARG A 61 17.11 4.04 2.98
C ARG A 61 16.50 4.30 1.61
N LYS A 62 16.90 5.40 0.99
CA LYS A 62 16.65 5.62 -0.45
C LYS A 62 17.44 4.63 -1.28
N CYS A 63 16.89 4.22 -2.42
CA CYS A 63 17.64 3.43 -3.39
C CYS A 63 18.84 4.23 -3.94
N GLN A 64 19.88 3.54 -4.38
CA GLN A 64 21.07 4.18 -4.97
C GLN A 64 20.73 4.93 -6.27
N VAL A 65 19.84 4.36 -7.07
CA VAL A 65 19.22 5.07 -8.20
C VAL A 65 18.00 5.78 -7.65
N GLU A 66 18.02 7.11 -7.63
CA GLU A 66 16.90 7.89 -7.09
C GLU A 66 15.63 7.61 -7.88
N ALA A 67 14.71 6.88 -7.27
CA ALA A 67 13.35 6.66 -7.74
C ALA A 67 12.40 6.97 -6.59
N PRO A 68 11.34 7.76 -6.81
CA PRO A 68 10.41 8.18 -5.75
C PRO A 68 9.59 7.02 -5.16
N ASP A 69 9.53 5.92 -5.88
CA ASP A 69 8.81 4.70 -5.57
C ASP A 69 9.70 3.56 -5.06
N CYS A 70 10.98 3.86 -4.72
CA CYS A 70 11.95 2.86 -4.31
C CYS A 70 12.51 3.14 -2.92
N VAL A 71 12.60 2.07 -2.10
CA VAL A 71 13.36 2.05 -0.85
C VAL A 71 14.33 0.87 -0.85
N HIS A 72 15.53 1.10 -0.34
CA HIS A 72 16.55 0.07 -0.12
C HIS A 72 16.45 -0.46 1.30
N VAL A 73 16.26 -1.75 1.45
CA VAL A 73 16.17 -2.46 2.73
C VAL A 73 17.50 -3.18 2.98
N ASN A 74 18.13 -2.89 4.12
CA ASN A 74 19.24 -3.67 4.65
C ASN A 74 18.75 -4.38 5.90
N ALA A 75 18.64 -5.71 5.84
CA ALA A 75 18.05 -6.55 6.89
C ALA A 75 19.15 -7.21 7.72
N GLN A 76 19.05 -7.05 9.03
CA GLN A 76 19.97 -7.60 10.02
C GLN A 76 19.21 -8.53 10.97
N PRO A 77 19.64 -9.79 11.12
CA PRO A 77 18.96 -10.72 12.04
C PRO A 77 19.28 -10.42 13.50
N ARG A 78 18.35 -10.72 14.40
CA ARG A 78 18.53 -10.65 15.85
C ARG A 78 18.06 -11.97 16.49
N PRO A 79 18.73 -12.50 17.52
CA PRO A 79 20.07 -12.13 17.97
C PRO A 79 21.12 -12.34 16.87
N ASN A 80 22.22 -11.58 16.94
CA ASN A 80 23.25 -11.56 15.92
C ASN A 80 23.83 -12.97 15.64
N GLY A 81 24.05 -13.29 14.36
CA GLY A 81 24.64 -14.56 13.91
C GLY A 81 23.67 -15.72 13.74
N GLN A 82 22.35 -15.50 13.83
CA GLN A 82 21.35 -16.56 13.65
C GLN A 82 20.94 -16.79 12.19
N ALA A 83 21.21 -15.84 11.32
CA ALA A 83 20.91 -15.90 9.89
C ALA A 83 21.87 -14.98 9.13
N GLU A 84 21.94 -15.15 7.82
CA GLU A 84 22.74 -14.27 6.97
C GLU A 84 22.01 -12.94 6.76
N PRO A 85 22.70 -11.79 6.97
CA PRO A 85 22.16 -10.48 6.61
C PRO A 85 21.96 -10.38 5.10
N TRP A 86 20.90 -9.67 4.69
CA TRP A 86 20.62 -9.46 3.28
C TRP A 86 20.19 -8.01 2.99
N ASN A 87 20.22 -7.64 1.72
CA ASN A 87 19.73 -6.36 1.28
C ASN A 87 19.05 -6.49 -0.08
N ALA A 88 18.03 -5.67 -0.31
CA ALA A 88 17.31 -5.60 -1.57
C ALA A 88 16.56 -4.29 -1.71
N ASP A 89 16.15 -3.96 -2.92
CA ASP A 89 15.31 -2.82 -3.23
C ASP A 89 13.84 -3.24 -3.24
N ALA A 90 13.00 -2.38 -2.66
CA ALA A 90 11.55 -2.54 -2.67
C ALA A 90 10.91 -1.43 -3.48
N HIS A 91 9.97 -1.78 -4.33
CA HIS A 91 9.28 -0.86 -5.22
C HIS A 91 7.82 -0.65 -4.79
N LEU A 92 7.41 0.62 -4.73
CA LEU A 92 6.06 1.04 -4.39
C LEU A 92 5.18 1.07 -5.64
N ALA A 93 4.11 0.31 -5.62
CA ALA A 93 3.07 0.37 -6.62
C ALA A 93 1.69 0.21 -5.96
N ASN A 94 0.74 1.04 -6.32
CA ASN A 94 -0.65 0.98 -5.80
C ASN A 94 -0.73 0.98 -4.26
N GLY A 95 0.14 1.75 -3.58
CA GLY A 95 0.18 1.85 -2.13
C GLY A 95 0.84 0.67 -1.41
N ARG A 96 1.44 -0.26 -2.13
CA ARG A 96 2.14 -1.42 -1.58
C ARG A 96 3.57 -1.49 -2.07
N TYR A 97 4.49 -1.81 -1.17
CA TYR A 97 5.85 -2.18 -1.52
C TYR A 97 5.93 -3.66 -1.87
N THR A 98 6.77 -3.98 -2.84
CA THR A 98 7.16 -5.35 -3.19
C THR A 98 8.68 -5.43 -3.22
N LEU A 99 9.24 -6.42 -2.52
CA LEU A 99 10.66 -6.75 -2.48
C LEU A 99 10.80 -8.23 -2.80
N VAL A 100 11.72 -8.56 -3.70
CA VAL A 100 12.01 -9.93 -4.12
C VAL A 100 13.46 -10.23 -3.84
N ILE A 101 13.72 -11.38 -3.19
CA ILE A 101 15.08 -11.79 -2.85
C ILE A 101 15.21 -13.30 -2.73
N ASP A 102 16.39 -13.81 -3.16
CA ASP A 102 16.82 -15.18 -2.93
C ASP A 102 17.63 -15.25 -1.62
N ILE A 103 17.21 -16.07 -0.69
CA ILE A 103 17.82 -16.22 0.63
C ILE A 103 18.45 -17.62 0.73
N PRO A 104 19.79 -17.72 0.88
CA PRO A 104 20.49 -19.01 0.88
C PRO A 104 20.09 -19.94 2.04
N ASP A 105 19.72 -19.37 3.18
CA ASP A 105 19.35 -20.04 4.42
C ASP A 105 17.85 -19.85 4.80
N GLY A 106 17.01 -19.60 3.80
CA GLY A 106 15.59 -19.26 4.00
C GLY A 106 14.74 -20.38 4.57
N VAL A 107 15.04 -21.62 4.26
CA VAL A 107 14.41 -22.82 4.86
C VAL A 107 15.32 -23.38 5.94
N ARG A 108 14.88 -23.31 7.19
CA ARG A 108 15.68 -23.70 8.36
C ARG A 108 15.30 -25.09 8.85
N CYS A 109 16.17 -26.04 8.59
CA CYS A 109 16.08 -27.40 9.10
C CYS A 109 16.90 -27.54 10.40
N THR A 110 16.72 -28.64 11.13
CA THR A 110 17.38 -28.84 12.43
C THR A 110 18.90 -28.78 12.37
N VAL A 111 19.51 -29.26 11.28
CA VAL A 111 20.97 -29.37 11.14
C VAL A 111 21.53 -28.82 9.83
N TYR A 112 20.71 -28.24 8.96
CA TYR A 112 21.11 -27.64 7.70
C TYR A 112 20.09 -26.59 7.25
N PHE A 113 20.47 -25.81 6.24
CA PHE A 113 19.62 -24.79 5.63
C PHE A 113 19.45 -25.07 4.15
N LEU A 114 18.35 -24.58 3.56
CA LEU A 114 18.08 -24.66 2.14
C LEU A 114 17.67 -23.27 1.63
N PRO A 115 17.90 -22.98 0.35
CA PRO A 115 17.55 -21.70 -0.22
C PRO A 115 16.02 -21.53 -0.31
N SER A 116 15.59 -20.28 -0.24
CA SER A 116 14.25 -19.85 -0.59
C SER A 116 14.26 -18.62 -1.50
N HIS A 117 13.22 -18.51 -2.29
CA HIS A 117 12.87 -17.31 -3.04
C HIS A 117 11.73 -16.62 -2.30
N ASP A 118 11.99 -15.43 -1.75
CA ASP A 118 11.06 -14.71 -0.91
C ASP A 118 10.50 -13.49 -1.62
N VAL A 119 9.17 -13.36 -1.61
CA VAL A 119 8.46 -12.16 -2.07
C VAL A 119 7.80 -11.50 -0.87
N TRP A 120 8.33 -10.36 -0.48
CA TRP A 120 7.82 -9.55 0.62
C TRP A 120 6.91 -8.46 0.07
N THR A 121 5.70 -8.36 0.60
CA THR A 121 4.75 -7.30 0.23
C THR A 121 4.18 -6.65 1.48
N TRP A 122 4.13 -5.31 1.51
CA TRP A 122 3.53 -4.59 2.64
C TRP A 122 2.86 -3.29 2.20
N ASP A 123 1.87 -2.86 2.95
CA ASP A 123 1.19 -1.60 2.76
C ASP A 123 2.08 -0.43 3.21
N ALA A 124 2.17 0.63 2.41
CA ALA A 124 3.08 1.75 2.65
C ALA A 124 2.69 2.62 3.86
N VAL A 125 1.43 2.53 4.31
CA VAL A 125 0.88 3.34 5.40
C VAL A 125 0.76 2.53 6.68
N THR A 126 0.12 1.37 6.62
CA THR A 126 -0.11 0.51 7.79
C THR A 126 1.12 -0.30 8.18
N LEU A 127 2.06 -0.49 7.25
CA LEU A 127 3.28 -1.28 7.41
C LEU A 127 3.04 -2.77 7.67
N ALA A 128 1.79 -3.22 7.55
CA ALA A 128 1.41 -4.62 7.62
C ALA A 128 1.66 -5.31 6.27
N GLY A 129 2.15 -6.55 6.31
CA GLY A 129 2.51 -7.27 5.11
C GLY A 129 2.52 -8.78 5.25
N SER A 130 2.96 -9.43 4.18
CA SER A 130 3.22 -10.88 4.14
C SER A 130 4.49 -11.16 3.34
N VAL A 131 5.15 -12.25 3.70
CA VAL A 131 6.21 -12.84 2.89
C VAL A 131 5.75 -14.19 2.38
N ASP A 132 5.83 -14.38 1.06
CA ASP A 132 5.65 -15.65 0.40
C ASP A 132 7.03 -16.25 0.13
N SER A 133 7.36 -17.33 0.84
CA SER A 133 8.65 -18.01 0.76
C SER A 133 8.50 -19.30 -0.02
N SER A 134 9.06 -19.34 -1.22
CA SER A 134 9.05 -20.51 -2.11
C SER A 134 10.39 -21.24 -2.04
N PHE A 135 10.38 -22.55 -2.09
CA PHE A 135 11.59 -23.39 -2.03
C PHE A 135 11.40 -24.68 -2.83
N ASP A 136 12.48 -25.17 -3.43
CA ASP A 136 12.46 -26.37 -4.30
C ASP A 136 12.48 -27.67 -3.50
N ALA A 137 13.01 -27.63 -2.29
CA ALA A 137 13.08 -28.79 -1.39
C ALA A 137 12.84 -28.38 0.05
N GLY A 138 12.10 -29.20 0.78
CA GLY A 138 11.86 -29.05 2.22
C GLY A 138 12.81 -29.87 3.09
N CYS A 139 12.70 -29.71 4.40
CA CYS A 139 13.51 -30.44 5.39
C CYS A 139 13.27 -31.94 5.32
N GLY A 140 14.34 -32.73 5.49
CA GLY A 140 14.25 -34.19 5.48
C GLY A 140 13.93 -34.82 4.13
N GLY A 141 14.13 -34.08 3.02
CA GLY A 141 13.79 -34.53 1.67
C GLY A 141 12.31 -34.36 1.32
N ALA A 142 11.59 -33.54 2.07
CA ALA A 142 10.23 -33.16 1.72
C ALA A 142 10.21 -32.39 0.37
N PRO A 143 9.11 -32.44 -0.39
CA PRO A 143 8.99 -31.71 -1.63
C PRO A 143 9.05 -30.19 -1.37
N GLY A 144 9.37 -29.45 -2.43
CA GLY A 144 9.29 -28.01 -2.45
C GLY A 144 7.86 -27.50 -2.24
N GLY A 145 7.75 -26.21 -1.98
CA GLY A 145 6.46 -25.57 -1.72
C GLY A 145 6.58 -24.06 -1.55
N THR A 146 5.47 -23.46 -1.19
CA THR A 146 5.40 -22.05 -0.80
C THR A 146 4.69 -21.93 0.55
N VAL A 147 5.24 -21.14 1.44
CA VAL A 147 4.63 -20.84 2.74
C VAL A 147 4.53 -19.33 2.88
N SER A 148 3.35 -18.86 3.32
CA SER A 148 3.10 -17.43 3.57
C SER A 148 3.14 -17.16 5.07
N TYR A 149 3.83 -16.06 5.44
CA TYR A 149 3.91 -15.58 6.82
C TYR A 149 3.48 -14.12 6.88
N PRO A 150 2.55 -13.74 7.76
CA PRO A 150 2.27 -12.34 8.02
C PRO A 150 3.42 -11.68 8.78
N PHE A 151 3.59 -10.37 8.57
CA PHE A 151 4.50 -9.56 9.35
C PHE A 151 3.98 -8.14 9.55
N MET A 152 4.57 -7.46 10.53
CA MET A 152 4.37 -6.04 10.81
C MET A 152 5.72 -5.37 10.94
N LEU A 153 5.86 -4.18 10.36
CA LEU A 153 7.04 -3.33 10.55
C LEU A 153 6.74 -2.32 11.65
N GLN A 154 7.52 -2.36 12.73
CA GLN A 154 7.47 -1.36 13.80
C GLN A 154 8.68 -0.44 13.72
N ARG A 155 8.43 0.85 13.48
CA ARG A 155 9.48 1.85 13.44
C ARG A 155 9.95 2.23 14.85
N TYR A 156 11.26 2.35 15.05
CA TYR A 156 11.88 2.82 16.32
C TYR A 156 13.04 3.80 16.08
#